data_3cbd3a39d23ad9132444bdae495d681f
#
_entry.id   3cbd3a39d23ad9132444bdae495d681f
#
_cell.length_a   1.000
_cell.length_b   1.000
_cell.length_c   1.000
_cell.angle_alpha   90.00
_cell.angle_beta   90.00
_cell.angle_gamma   90.00
#
_symmetry.space_group_name_H-M   'P 1'
#
loop_
_entity.id
_entity.type
_entity.pdbx_description
1 polymer ?
#
loop_
_entity_poly.entity_id
_entity_poly.type
_entity_poly.pdbx_seq_one_letter_code
_entity_poly.pdbx_strand_id
1 'polypeptide(L)'
;MSDSPADAELIARAREGDDRSFQTLVERYEGAVAATAIGMLGDGDDADDVGQETFIRFHRALASFRGESSLKTYLVHIAMNLSLNALRRRRRLLARSKLADPHNI
;
A
#
# COMPACT_ATOMS: atom_id res chain seq x y z
N MET A 1 0.01 22.67 -19.87
CA MET A 1 -1.18 22.11 -19.25
C MET A 1 -1.11 20.62 -19.27
N SER A 2 -1.47 20.01 -18.18
CA SER A 2 -1.48 18.56 -18.08
C SER A 2 -2.78 18.03 -18.66
N ASP A 3 -2.69 17.13 -19.64
CA ASP A 3 -3.84 16.42 -20.19
C ASP A 3 -4.10 15.12 -19.44
N SER A 4 -3.54 14.97 -18.22
CA SER A 4 -3.72 13.78 -17.42
C SER A 4 -5.18 13.63 -17.00
N PRO A 5 -5.81 12.47 -17.23
CA PRO A 5 -7.17 12.22 -16.78
C PRO A 5 -7.28 12.34 -15.26
N ALA A 6 -8.44 12.77 -14.79
CA ALA A 6 -8.74 12.78 -13.36
C ALA A 6 -8.81 11.35 -12.81
N ASP A 7 -8.52 11.20 -11.53
CA ASP A 7 -8.59 9.89 -10.87
C ASP A 7 -9.96 9.22 -11.07
N ALA A 8 -11.04 10.00 -10.92
CA ALA A 8 -12.39 9.45 -11.08
C ALA A 8 -12.61 8.84 -12.47
N GLU A 9 -12.07 9.46 -13.50
CA GLU A 9 -12.17 8.94 -14.86
C GLU A 9 -11.39 7.64 -15.03
N LEU A 10 -10.15 7.61 -14.49
CA LEU A 10 -9.32 6.40 -14.55
C LEU A 10 -9.94 5.26 -13.74
N ILE A 11 -10.51 5.56 -12.58
CA ILE A 11 -11.21 4.56 -11.76
C ILE A 11 -12.38 3.98 -12.53
N ALA A 12 -13.18 4.83 -13.18
CA ALA A 12 -14.33 4.37 -13.97
C ALA A 12 -13.90 3.43 -15.09
N ARG A 13 -12.84 3.78 -15.81
CA ARG A 13 -12.30 2.94 -16.88
C ARG A 13 -11.72 1.63 -16.36
N ALA A 14 -11.01 1.69 -15.23
CA ALA A 14 -10.43 0.49 -14.61
C ALA A 14 -11.51 -0.47 -14.15
N ARG A 15 -12.64 0.02 -13.66
CA ARG A 15 -13.81 -0.80 -13.30
C ARG A 15 -14.37 -1.57 -14.48
N GLU A 16 -14.23 -1.02 -15.67
CA GLU A 16 -14.68 -1.66 -16.92
C GLU A 16 -13.64 -2.63 -17.49
N GLY A 17 -12.53 -2.82 -16.77
CA GLY A 17 -11.50 -3.75 -17.19
C GLY A 17 -10.33 -3.13 -17.96
N ASP A 18 -10.23 -1.79 -17.97
CA ASP A 18 -9.11 -1.12 -18.63
C ASP A 18 -7.87 -1.17 -17.73
N ASP A 19 -7.01 -2.15 -17.97
CA ASP A 19 -5.79 -2.36 -17.19
C ASP A 19 -4.81 -1.20 -17.33
N ARG A 20 -4.80 -0.53 -18.46
CA ARG A 20 -3.92 0.62 -18.68
C ARG A 20 -4.32 1.80 -17.77
N SER A 21 -5.61 2.03 -17.59
CA SER A 21 -6.09 3.06 -16.68
C SER A 21 -5.72 2.74 -15.23
N PHE A 22 -5.82 1.48 -14.83
CA PHE A 22 -5.37 1.04 -13.51
C PHE A 22 -3.86 1.25 -13.33
N GLN A 23 -3.07 0.88 -14.34
CA GLN A 23 -1.62 1.08 -14.30
C GLN A 23 -1.24 2.55 -14.17
N THR A 24 -1.97 3.44 -14.83
CA THR A 24 -1.76 4.89 -14.69
C THR A 24 -2.00 5.35 -13.25
N LEU A 25 -3.02 4.82 -12.59
CA LEU A 25 -3.27 5.12 -11.17
C LEU A 25 -2.13 4.61 -10.29
N VAL A 26 -1.64 3.40 -10.53
CA VAL A 26 -0.49 2.85 -9.81
C VAL A 26 0.72 3.77 -9.96
N GLU A 27 1.08 4.13 -11.18
CA GLU A 27 2.22 5.01 -11.46
C GLU A 27 2.09 6.38 -10.80
N ARG A 28 0.86 6.88 -10.71
CA ARG A 28 0.57 8.19 -10.11
C ARG A 28 0.81 8.20 -8.60
N TYR A 29 0.52 7.09 -7.92
CA TYR A 29 0.53 7.02 -6.46
C TYR A 29 1.58 6.09 -5.85
N GLU A 30 2.31 5.31 -6.64
CA GLU A 30 3.30 4.37 -6.10
C GLU A 30 4.38 5.08 -5.29
N GLY A 31 4.77 6.30 -5.66
CA GLY A 31 5.74 7.07 -4.89
C GLY A 31 5.25 7.42 -3.48
N ALA A 32 4.01 7.86 -3.36
CA ALA A 32 3.42 8.19 -2.05
C ALA A 32 3.26 6.95 -1.16
N VAL A 33 2.84 5.84 -1.76
CA VAL A 33 2.70 4.57 -1.05
C VAL A 33 4.07 4.06 -0.59
N ALA A 34 5.06 4.07 -1.47
CA ALA A 34 6.42 3.66 -1.14
C ALA A 34 7.01 4.53 -0.03
N ALA A 35 6.84 5.85 -0.12
CA ALA A 35 7.34 6.76 0.90
C ALA A 35 6.75 6.45 2.28
N THR A 36 5.46 6.12 2.34
CA THR A 36 4.79 5.75 3.58
C THR A 36 5.38 4.46 4.16
N ALA A 37 5.50 3.43 3.34
CA ALA A 37 6.02 2.14 3.78
C ALA A 37 7.49 2.23 4.21
N ILE A 38 8.32 2.90 3.42
CA ILE A 38 9.75 3.08 3.72
C ILE A 38 9.93 3.93 4.98
N GLY A 39 9.12 4.97 5.16
CA GLY A 39 9.16 5.80 6.36
C GLY A 39 8.89 5.02 7.64
N MET A 40 8.05 3.99 7.58
CA MET A 40 7.70 3.18 8.75
C MET A 40 8.57 1.93 8.91
N LEU A 41 9.00 1.31 7.81
CA LEU A 41 9.64 0.00 7.82
C LEU A 41 11.12 0.03 7.42
N GLY A 42 11.60 1.14 6.87
CA GLY A 42 12.88 1.19 6.19
C GLY A 42 12.77 0.63 4.77
N ASP A 43 13.76 0.94 3.95
CA ASP A 43 13.83 0.42 2.59
C ASP A 43 14.20 -1.05 2.61
N GLY A 44 13.45 -1.88 1.92
CA GLY A 44 13.66 -3.32 1.90
C GLY A 44 12.43 -4.11 1.52
N ASP A 45 12.49 -5.41 1.72
CA ASP A 45 11.46 -6.34 1.27
C ASP A 45 10.09 -6.08 1.92
N ASP A 46 10.07 -5.75 3.21
CA ASP A 46 8.81 -5.47 3.89
C ASP A 46 8.09 -4.27 3.30
N ALA A 47 8.84 -3.20 2.99
CA ALA A 47 8.25 -2.02 2.36
C ALA A 47 7.76 -2.32 0.94
N ASP A 48 8.51 -3.12 0.19
CA ASP A 48 8.12 -3.55 -1.16
C ASP A 48 6.82 -4.36 -1.11
N ASP A 49 6.71 -5.27 -0.16
CA ASP A 49 5.51 -6.10 0.03
C ASP A 49 4.29 -5.24 0.38
N VAL A 50 4.46 -4.25 1.24
CA VAL A 50 3.39 -3.31 1.60
C VAL A 50 2.94 -2.54 0.35
N GLY A 51 3.88 -2.09 -0.46
CA GLY A 51 3.54 -1.38 -1.70
C GLY A 51 2.70 -2.23 -2.64
N GLN A 52 3.12 -3.45 -2.88
CA GLN A 52 2.39 -4.38 -3.74
C GLN A 52 1.00 -4.69 -3.19
N GLU A 53 0.92 -5.04 -1.90
CA GLU A 53 -0.36 -5.41 -1.28
C GLU A 53 -1.35 -4.24 -1.26
N THR A 54 -0.86 -3.02 -1.12
CA THR A 54 -1.71 -1.82 -1.17
C THR A 54 -2.48 -1.76 -2.48
N PHE A 55 -1.79 -1.94 -3.61
CA PHE A 55 -2.44 -1.88 -4.92
C PHE A 55 -3.25 -3.11 -5.24
N ILE A 56 -2.89 -4.27 -4.72
CA ILE A 56 -3.71 -5.48 -4.82
C ILE A 56 -5.05 -5.26 -4.13
N ARG A 57 -5.04 -4.70 -2.92
CA ARG A 57 -6.27 -4.38 -2.18
C ARG A 57 -7.12 -3.35 -2.89
N PHE A 58 -6.49 -2.31 -3.44
CA PHE A 58 -7.21 -1.32 -4.21
C PHE A 58 -7.86 -1.93 -5.44
N HIS A 59 -7.15 -2.79 -6.16
CA HIS A 59 -7.71 -3.47 -7.33
C HIS A 59 -8.95 -4.29 -6.96
N ARG A 60 -8.89 -5.03 -5.86
CA ARG A 60 -10.03 -5.80 -5.36
C ARG A 60 -11.21 -4.92 -4.94
N ALA A 61 -10.93 -3.71 -4.47
CA ALA A 61 -11.94 -2.78 -3.98
C ALA A 61 -12.49 -1.85 -5.05
N LEU A 62 -11.99 -1.92 -6.30
CA LEU A 62 -12.38 -1.00 -7.36
C LEU A 62 -13.90 -0.89 -7.53
N ALA A 63 -14.59 -2.02 -7.53
CA ALA A 63 -16.03 -2.05 -7.75
C ALA A 63 -16.82 -1.32 -6.66
N SER A 64 -16.30 -1.27 -5.44
CA SER A 64 -16.95 -0.67 -4.29
C SER A 64 -16.37 0.66 -3.85
N PHE A 65 -15.26 1.08 -4.43
CA PHE A 65 -14.63 2.36 -4.08
C PHE A 65 -15.52 3.52 -4.50
N ARG A 66 -15.89 4.37 -3.53
CA ARG A 66 -16.85 5.44 -3.75
C ARG A 66 -16.24 6.83 -3.80
N GLY A 67 -14.95 6.97 -3.55
CA GLY A 67 -14.30 8.27 -3.59
C GLY A 67 -14.68 9.19 -2.45
N GLU A 68 -15.06 8.65 -1.29
CA GLU A 68 -15.40 9.45 -0.10
C GLU A 68 -14.20 10.19 0.46
N SER A 69 -13.00 9.71 0.19
CA SER A 69 -11.76 10.41 0.42
C SER A 69 -10.99 10.50 -0.89
N SER A 70 -9.92 11.29 -0.93
CA SER A 70 -9.07 11.28 -2.10
C SER A 70 -8.44 9.90 -2.26
N LEU A 71 -8.17 9.51 -3.48
CA LEU A 71 -7.53 8.22 -3.75
C LEU A 71 -6.16 8.14 -3.05
N LYS A 72 -5.41 9.23 -3.04
CA LYS A 72 -4.13 9.28 -2.33
C LYS A 72 -4.30 8.95 -0.85
N THR A 73 -5.25 9.59 -0.17
CA THR A 73 -5.54 9.34 1.24
C THR A 73 -5.92 7.90 1.48
N TYR A 74 -6.78 7.35 0.63
CA TYR A 74 -7.21 5.96 0.71
C TYR A 74 -6.02 5.00 0.63
N LEU A 75 -5.17 5.17 -0.39
CA LEU A 75 -4.01 4.30 -0.59
C LEU A 75 -2.98 4.44 0.52
N VAL A 76 -2.71 5.66 0.97
CA VAL A 76 -1.77 5.91 2.07
C VAL A 76 -2.26 5.26 3.37
N HIS A 77 -3.57 5.33 3.66
CA HIS A 77 -4.14 4.65 4.83
C HIS A 77 -3.96 3.14 4.77
N ILE A 78 -4.16 2.53 3.61
CA ILE A 78 -3.92 1.09 3.44
C ILE A 78 -2.44 0.78 3.74
N ALA A 79 -1.53 1.55 3.15
CA ALA A 79 -0.09 1.35 3.34
C ALA A 79 0.32 1.52 4.80
N MET A 80 -0.24 2.51 5.51
CA MET A 80 0.02 2.73 6.93
C MET A 80 -0.44 1.53 7.77
N ASN A 81 -1.65 1.05 7.53
CA ASN A 81 -2.20 -0.08 8.28
C ASN A 81 -1.39 -1.35 8.03
N LEU A 82 -1.02 -1.61 6.79
CA LEU A 82 -0.17 -2.76 6.45
C LEU A 82 1.22 -2.65 7.08
N SER A 83 1.77 -1.44 7.12
CA SER A 83 3.07 -1.19 7.75
C SER A 83 3.02 -1.41 9.26
N LEU A 84 1.94 -0.96 9.92
CA LEU A 84 1.73 -1.22 11.35
C LEU A 84 1.67 -2.71 11.64
N ASN A 85 0.97 -3.47 10.80
CA ASN A 85 0.90 -4.92 10.94
C ASN A 85 2.26 -5.57 10.77
N ALA A 86 3.07 -5.09 9.82
CA ALA A 86 4.43 -5.58 9.62
C ALA A 86 5.32 -5.30 10.84
N LEU A 87 5.19 -4.09 11.44
CA LEU A 87 5.92 -3.75 12.66
C LEU A 87 5.52 -4.65 13.83
N ARG A 88 4.24 -4.97 13.97
CA ARG A 88 3.76 -5.88 15.01
C ARG A 88 4.34 -7.28 14.82
N ARG A 89 4.42 -7.77 13.58
CA ARG A 89 5.05 -9.06 13.29
C ARG A 89 6.53 -9.06 13.66
N ARG A 90 7.26 -7.98 13.35
CA ARG A 90 8.67 -7.82 13.73
C ARG A 90 8.85 -7.93 15.24
N ARG A 91 7.98 -7.25 16.01
CA ARG A 91 8.04 -7.31 17.47
C ARG A 91 7.80 -8.70 18.00
N ARG A 92 6.81 -9.42 17.45
CA ARG A 92 6.53 -10.79 17.86
C ARG A 92 7.69 -11.72 17.56
N LEU A 93 8.31 -11.58 16.38
CA LEU A 93 9.46 -12.38 15.99
C LEU A 93 10.68 -12.10 16.89
N LEU A 94 10.92 -10.84 17.22
CA LEU A 94 11.99 -10.46 18.13
C LEU A 94 11.75 -11.02 19.53
N ALA A 95 10.54 -10.94 20.03
CA ALA A 95 10.19 -11.50 21.33
C ALA A 95 10.42 -13.00 21.39
N ARG A 96 10.00 -13.74 20.34
CA ARG A 96 10.25 -15.17 20.23
C ARG A 96 11.73 -15.48 20.16
N SER A 97 12.51 -14.72 19.42
CA SER A 97 13.94 -14.90 19.29
C SER A 97 14.63 -14.71 20.63
N LYS A 98 14.25 -13.70 21.41
CA LYS A 98 14.80 -13.46 22.75
C LYS A 98 14.46 -14.58 23.70
N LEU A 99 13.22 -15.09 23.66
CA LEU A 99 12.80 -16.21 24.51
C LEU A 99 13.52 -17.51 24.15
N ALA A 100 13.85 -17.70 22.88
CA ALA A 100 14.56 -18.88 22.40
C ALA A 100 16.08 -18.80 22.61
N ASP A 101 16.63 -17.62 22.90
CA ASP A 101 18.07 -17.41 23.09
C ASP A 101 18.50 -17.94 24.45
N PRO A 102 19.39 -18.96 24.51
CA PRO A 102 19.85 -19.49 25.78
C PRO A 102 20.65 -18.49 26.62
N HIS A 103 21.16 -17.42 26.02
CA HIS A 103 21.88 -16.36 26.73
C HIS A 103 20.98 -15.25 27.25
N ASN A 104 19.70 -15.30 26.95
CA ASN A 104 18.74 -14.27 27.35
C ASN A 104 17.90 -14.76 28.52
N ILE A 105 18.57 -15.05 29.60
CA ILE A 105 17.92 -15.57 30.82
C ILE A 105 17.94 -14.51 31.90
#